data_0e693103a60fa759fb6bf5d31cfb4f45
#
_entry.id   0e693103a60fa759fb6bf5d31cfb4f45
#
_cell.length_a   1.000
_cell.length_b   1.000
_cell.length_c   1.000
_cell.angle_alpha   90.00
_cell.angle_beta   90.00
_cell.angle_gamma   90.00
#
_symmetry.space_group_name_H-M   'P 1'
#
loop_
_entity.id
_entity.type
_entity.pdbx_description
1 polymer ?
#
loop_
_entity_poly.entity_id
_entity_poly.type
_entity_poly.pdbx_seq_one_letter_code
_entity_poly.pdbx_strand_id
1 'polypeptide(L)'
;MPKILYTAFDIVPSPKGASTHILHNLRGLVNSQFDVHLITPNDGLLPTEDTIEGAKVTRISQDLTQNFLARAVHFGKAVSSHLALNQDYDVVHFRNIWDGFSITQNKNKFKYKTLFEVNGLPSIELKYHYPGLDAELLSKIKEQEIATLHLSDAIICPSHVTREYIASLGLDRKLVTVIPNGVSPSDFSPSPLPTRENRIPVLLYIGTLADWQGLDILIKALPKILEHKQVKLQIVGRGRSRQRKMLAKQIRKLGLEEHVLIQPAVPHHEIPQLISNADICVAPLGLNDRNVTQGACPIKVLEYMAAGRPLLASNMPIVRELVREDIDGLLFSPN
;
A
#
# COMPACT_ATOMS: atom_id res chain seq x y z
N MET A 1 15.48 -2.71 -26.80
CA MET A 1 14.42 -2.37 -25.82
C MET A 1 15.10 -1.67 -24.66
N PRO A 2 14.58 -0.56 -24.16
CA PRO A 2 15.14 0.05 -22.96
C PRO A 2 15.04 -0.91 -21.76
N LYS A 3 16.10 -0.91 -20.95
CA LYS A 3 16.27 -1.86 -19.87
C LYS A 3 16.01 -1.21 -18.51
N ILE A 4 15.07 -1.75 -17.76
CA ILE A 4 14.65 -1.21 -16.47
C ILE A 4 15.04 -2.18 -15.36
N LEU A 5 15.81 -1.70 -14.39
CA LEU A 5 15.89 -2.34 -13.09
C LEU A 5 14.77 -1.78 -12.21
N TYR A 6 13.84 -2.64 -11.77
CA TYR A 6 12.82 -2.28 -10.80
C TYR A 6 13.17 -2.87 -9.43
N THR A 7 13.26 -2.05 -8.38
CA THR A 7 13.60 -2.52 -7.04
C THR A 7 12.50 -2.22 -6.05
N ALA A 8 12.18 -3.18 -5.20
CA ALA A 8 11.15 -3.05 -4.18
C ALA A 8 11.50 -3.86 -2.93
N PHE A 9 11.46 -3.24 -1.75
CA PHE A 9 11.67 -3.94 -0.46
C PHE A 9 10.36 -4.57 0.04
N ASP A 10 9.67 -5.27 -0.86
CA ASP A 10 8.44 -6.03 -0.62
C ASP A 10 8.58 -7.43 -1.19
N ILE A 11 8.08 -8.46 -0.49
CA ILE A 11 8.03 -9.83 -1.02
C ILE A 11 7.00 -9.89 -2.13
N VAL A 12 7.40 -10.40 -3.31
CA VAL A 12 6.56 -10.52 -4.51
C VAL A 12 6.69 -11.92 -5.12
N PRO A 13 5.55 -12.63 -5.32
CA PRO A 13 4.18 -12.26 -4.96
C PRO A 13 3.88 -12.41 -3.46
N SER A 14 2.93 -11.66 -2.96
CA SER A 14 2.39 -11.81 -1.60
C SER A 14 0.98 -11.21 -1.49
N PRO A 15 0.15 -11.63 -0.50
CA PRO A 15 -1.20 -11.11 -0.31
C PRO A 15 -1.18 -9.70 0.34
N LYS A 16 -0.51 -8.75 -0.30
CA LYS A 16 -0.41 -7.34 0.11
C LYS A 16 -0.68 -6.44 -1.08
N GLY A 17 -1.35 -5.32 -0.86
CA GLY A 17 -1.60 -4.32 -1.90
C GLY A 17 -0.33 -3.82 -2.59
N ALA A 18 0.80 -3.70 -1.86
CA ALA A 18 2.09 -3.36 -2.47
C ALA A 18 2.54 -4.39 -3.51
N SER A 19 2.41 -5.70 -3.19
CA SER A 19 2.74 -6.76 -4.14
C SER A 19 1.82 -6.75 -5.37
N THR A 20 0.52 -6.57 -5.17
CA THR A 20 -0.46 -6.43 -6.27
C THR A 20 -0.08 -5.26 -7.18
N HIS A 21 0.23 -4.10 -6.59
CA HIS A 21 0.67 -2.92 -7.34
C HIS A 21 1.95 -3.20 -8.16
N ILE A 22 2.97 -3.85 -7.56
CA ILE A 22 4.21 -4.21 -8.26
C ILE A 22 3.93 -5.13 -9.44
N LEU A 23 3.09 -6.15 -9.27
CA LEU A 23 2.72 -7.08 -10.34
C LEU A 23 2.03 -6.37 -11.52
N HIS A 24 1.11 -5.45 -11.24
CA HIS A 24 0.45 -4.66 -12.27
C HIS A 24 1.44 -3.72 -12.99
N ASN A 25 2.38 -3.10 -12.26
CA ASN A 25 3.43 -2.29 -12.87
C ASN A 25 4.35 -3.13 -13.78
N LEU A 26 4.78 -4.32 -13.33
CA LEU A 26 5.58 -5.23 -14.16
C LEU A 26 4.84 -5.55 -15.47
N ARG A 27 3.59 -5.98 -15.37
CA ARG A 27 2.75 -6.27 -16.53
C ARG A 27 2.64 -5.07 -17.49
N GLY A 28 2.42 -3.88 -16.95
CA GLY A 28 2.34 -2.64 -17.71
C GLY A 28 3.64 -2.30 -18.44
N LEU A 29 4.77 -2.41 -17.76
CA LEU A 29 6.09 -2.14 -18.33
C LEU A 29 6.46 -3.16 -19.42
N VAL A 30 6.25 -4.46 -19.18
CA VAL A 30 6.51 -5.52 -20.15
C VAL A 30 5.62 -5.37 -21.38
N ASN A 31 4.32 -5.09 -21.20
CA ASN A 31 3.40 -4.84 -22.30
C ASN A 31 3.77 -3.58 -23.12
N SER A 32 4.47 -2.63 -22.49
CA SER A 32 5.02 -1.43 -23.14
C SER A 32 6.39 -1.68 -23.75
N GLN A 33 6.79 -2.95 -23.90
CA GLN A 33 8.05 -3.37 -24.57
C GLN A 33 9.32 -2.90 -23.85
N PHE A 34 9.32 -2.81 -22.53
CA PHE A 34 10.54 -2.67 -21.74
C PHE A 34 11.09 -4.05 -21.36
N ASP A 35 12.43 -4.16 -21.30
CA ASP A 35 13.11 -5.30 -20.68
C ASP A 35 13.21 -5.02 -19.16
N VAL A 36 12.46 -5.75 -18.35
CA VAL A 36 12.29 -5.46 -16.92
C VAL A 36 12.93 -6.54 -16.06
N HIS A 37 13.81 -6.12 -15.16
CA HIS A 37 14.37 -6.95 -14.12
C HIS A 37 13.91 -6.46 -12.74
N LEU A 38 13.12 -7.24 -12.01
CA LEU A 38 12.71 -6.94 -10.64
C LEU A 38 13.72 -7.54 -9.64
N ILE A 39 14.19 -6.72 -8.70
CA ILE A 39 14.89 -7.20 -7.50
C ILE A 39 14.03 -6.96 -6.27
N THR A 40 13.82 -8.01 -5.45
CA THR A 40 12.94 -8.01 -4.28
C THR A 40 13.52 -8.90 -3.17
N PRO A 41 13.14 -8.74 -1.88
CA PRO A 41 13.57 -9.65 -0.82
C PRO A 41 12.86 -11.01 -0.91
N ASN A 42 13.51 -12.02 -0.35
CA ASN A 42 13.00 -13.38 -0.18
C ASN A 42 12.88 -13.73 1.31
N ASP A 43 11.78 -14.35 1.69
CA ASP A 43 11.58 -14.92 3.03
C ASP A 43 11.92 -16.44 3.10
N GLY A 44 12.49 -16.99 2.03
CA GLY A 44 12.86 -18.39 1.90
C GLY A 44 11.77 -19.31 1.37
N LEU A 45 10.58 -18.77 1.06
CA LEU A 45 9.43 -19.54 0.54
C LEU A 45 9.34 -19.52 -0.99
N LEU A 46 10.02 -18.58 -1.64
CA LEU A 46 9.96 -18.38 -3.09
C LEU A 46 11.32 -18.72 -3.74
N PRO A 47 11.36 -19.11 -5.03
CA PRO A 47 12.61 -19.34 -5.75
C PRO A 47 13.44 -18.04 -5.83
N THR A 48 14.77 -18.17 -5.82
CA THR A 48 15.70 -17.03 -5.91
C THR A 48 15.60 -16.32 -7.26
N GLU A 49 15.52 -17.08 -8.34
CA GLU A 49 15.30 -16.58 -9.71
C GLU A 49 13.94 -17.04 -10.22
N ASP A 50 13.25 -16.18 -10.95
CA ASP A 50 11.90 -16.43 -11.44
C ASP A 50 11.59 -15.57 -12.68
N THR A 51 10.45 -15.82 -13.30
CA THR A 51 9.85 -14.94 -14.31
C THR A 51 8.40 -14.68 -13.92
N ILE A 52 8.03 -13.43 -13.71
CA ILE A 52 6.68 -13.03 -13.32
C ILE A 52 6.20 -11.93 -14.26
N GLU A 53 4.99 -12.07 -14.81
CA GLU A 53 4.41 -11.11 -15.77
C GLU A 53 5.34 -10.79 -16.95
N GLY A 54 6.21 -11.73 -17.32
CA GLY A 54 7.21 -11.55 -18.38
C GLY A 54 8.49 -10.82 -17.96
N ALA A 55 8.59 -10.35 -16.73
CA ALA A 55 9.79 -9.73 -16.19
C ALA A 55 10.69 -10.78 -15.50
N LYS A 56 12.02 -10.62 -15.65
CA LYS A 56 12.97 -11.36 -14.82
C LYS A 56 12.84 -10.93 -13.37
N VAL A 57 12.91 -11.88 -12.43
CA VAL A 57 12.85 -11.61 -10.98
C VAL A 57 14.03 -12.26 -10.28
N THR A 58 14.77 -11.47 -9.52
CA THR A 58 15.81 -11.96 -8.60
C THR A 58 15.42 -11.62 -7.17
N ARG A 59 15.41 -12.62 -6.28
CA ARG A 59 15.04 -12.42 -4.87
C ARG A 59 16.27 -12.54 -3.97
N ILE A 60 16.50 -11.51 -3.16
CA ILE A 60 17.61 -11.43 -2.21
C ILE A 60 17.18 -12.09 -0.90
N SER A 61 17.87 -13.19 -0.55
CA SER A 61 17.62 -13.89 0.72
C SER A 61 17.76 -12.97 1.92
N GLN A 62 16.84 -13.08 2.86
CA GLN A 62 16.79 -12.27 4.08
C GLN A 62 16.97 -13.17 5.31
N ASP A 63 17.82 -12.75 6.22
CA ASP A 63 17.87 -13.34 7.57
C ASP A 63 16.70 -12.80 8.39
N LEU A 64 15.66 -13.61 8.55
CA LEU A 64 14.42 -13.22 9.26
C LEU A 64 14.61 -13.10 10.77
N THR A 65 15.75 -13.53 11.33
CA THR A 65 16.08 -13.31 12.75
C THR A 65 16.51 -11.88 13.04
N GLN A 66 16.98 -11.18 12.01
CA GLN A 66 17.40 -9.79 12.10
C GLN A 66 16.19 -8.83 12.13
N ASN A 67 16.41 -7.65 12.72
CA ASN A 67 15.42 -6.59 12.74
C ASN A 67 15.21 -6.00 11.32
N PHE A 68 14.14 -5.22 11.18
CA PHE A 68 13.76 -4.63 9.89
C PHE A 68 14.87 -3.78 9.26
N LEU A 69 15.55 -2.92 10.06
CA LEU A 69 16.58 -2.01 9.53
C LEU A 69 17.81 -2.77 9.04
N ALA A 70 18.26 -3.80 9.78
CA ALA A 70 19.38 -4.63 9.34
C ALA A 70 19.06 -5.32 8.00
N ARG A 71 17.85 -5.83 7.83
CA ARG A 71 17.39 -6.43 6.57
C ARG A 71 17.29 -5.42 5.44
N ALA A 72 16.83 -4.20 5.73
CA ALA A 72 16.76 -3.12 4.75
C ALA A 72 18.16 -2.71 4.26
N VAL A 73 19.11 -2.58 5.18
CA VAL A 73 20.52 -2.31 4.85
C VAL A 73 21.13 -3.45 4.03
N HIS A 74 20.86 -4.70 4.40
CA HIS A 74 21.33 -5.87 3.63
C HIS A 74 20.80 -5.83 2.19
N PHE A 75 19.50 -5.57 2.02
CA PHE A 75 18.87 -5.46 0.71
C PHE A 75 19.52 -4.33 -0.12
N GLY A 76 19.67 -3.13 0.45
CA GLY A 76 20.31 -1.99 -0.24
C GLY A 76 21.75 -2.30 -0.69
N LYS A 77 22.54 -2.99 0.15
CA LYS A 77 23.90 -3.45 -0.23
C LYS A 77 23.85 -4.45 -1.39
N ALA A 78 22.93 -5.41 -1.38
CA ALA A 78 22.79 -6.40 -2.46
C ALA A 78 22.41 -5.74 -3.79
N VAL A 79 21.48 -4.78 -3.78
CA VAL A 79 21.11 -3.98 -4.97
C VAL A 79 22.33 -3.19 -5.49
N SER A 80 23.09 -2.55 -4.59
CA SER A 80 24.30 -1.80 -4.97
C SER A 80 25.36 -2.69 -5.60
N SER A 81 25.57 -3.89 -5.05
CA SER A 81 26.50 -4.89 -5.62
C SER A 81 26.03 -5.38 -6.98
N HIS A 82 24.73 -5.59 -7.14
CA HIS A 82 24.14 -5.96 -8.43
C HIS A 82 24.41 -4.90 -9.50
N LEU A 83 24.15 -3.62 -9.19
CA LEU A 83 24.38 -2.49 -10.09
C LEU A 83 25.87 -2.30 -10.43
N ALA A 84 26.77 -2.62 -9.53
CA ALA A 84 28.21 -2.54 -9.80
C ALA A 84 28.66 -3.59 -10.85
N LEU A 85 27.99 -4.73 -10.89
CA LEU A 85 28.28 -5.85 -11.82
C LEU A 85 27.48 -5.75 -13.12
N ASN A 86 26.32 -5.09 -13.11
CA ASN A 86 25.39 -5.01 -14.24
C ASN A 86 25.05 -3.53 -14.51
N GLN A 87 25.77 -2.92 -15.45
CA GLN A 87 25.70 -1.47 -15.73
C GLN A 87 24.94 -1.13 -17.01
N ASP A 88 24.17 -2.05 -17.54
CA ASP A 88 23.46 -1.93 -18.82
C ASP A 88 21.98 -1.52 -18.68
N TYR A 89 21.60 -0.99 -17.53
CA TYR A 89 20.26 -0.43 -17.31
C TYR A 89 20.16 1.02 -17.77
N ASP A 90 19.10 1.34 -18.49
CA ASP A 90 18.78 2.72 -18.90
C ASP A 90 18.12 3.47 -17.75
N VAL A 91 17.23 2.77 -16.99
CA VAL A 91 16.49 3.33 -15.85
C VAL A 91 16.57 2.39 -14.65
N VAL A 92 16.78 2.98 -13.48
CA VAL A 92 16.60 2.30 -12.19
C VAL A 92 15.37 2.90 -11.52
N HIS A 93 14.28 2.12 -11.49
CA HIS A 93 13.01 2.44 -10.87
C HIS A 93 12.97 1.81 -9.47
N PHE A 94 12.86 2.60 -8.43
CA PHE A 94 12.87 2.10 -7.05
C PHE A 94 11.72 2.67 -6.22
N ARG A 95 11.29 1.94 -5.18
CA ARG A 95 10.09 2.26 -4.39
C ARG A 95 10.36 2.71 -2.96
N ASN A 96 11.59 2.68 -2.51
CA ASN A 96 11.93 3.02 -1.13
C ASN A 96 13.35 3.57 -1.02
N ILE A 97 13.68 4.14 0.13
CA ILE A 97 14.99 4.76 0.36
C ILE A 97 16.09 3.76 0.72
N TRP A 98 15.74 2.51 1.05
CA TRP A 98 16.71 1.54 1.58
C TRP A 98 17.79 1.18 0.57
N ASP A 99 17.42 1.06 -0.67
CA ASP A 99 18.29 0.93 -1.83
C ASP A 99 18.36 2.25 -2.62
N GLY A 100 17.27 3.03 -2.67
CA GLY A 100 17.15 4.27 -3.41
C GLY A 100 18.22 5.31 -3.08
N PHE A 101 18.61 5.43 -1.80
CA PHE A 101 19.68 6.35 -1.41
C PHE A 101 21.01 6.01 -2.11
N SER A 102 21.42 4.74 -2.09
CA SER A 102 22.66 4.34 -2.77
C SER A 102 22.52 4.33 -4.29
N ILE A 103 21.35 4.04 -4.83
CA ILE A 103 21.04 4.14 -6.26
C ILE A 103 21.27 5.57 -6.75
N THR A 104 20.68 6.54 -6.08
CA THR A 104 20.80 7.96 -6.48
C THR A 104 22.21 8.52 -6.32
N GLN A 105 22.95 8.10 -5.31
CA GLN A 105 24.36 8.49 -5.11
C GLN A 105 25.27 7.97 -6.22
N ASN A 106 24.98 6.82 -6.80
CA ASN A 106 25.84 6.16 -7.80
C ASN A 106 25.39 6.37 -9.26
N LYS A 107 24.28 7.08 -9.52
CA LYS A 107 23.72 7.22 -10.88
C LYS A 107 24.70 7.77 -11.92
N ASN A 108 25.51 8.74 -11.54
CA ASN A 108 26.51 9.33 -12.45
C ASN A 108 27.65 8.37 -12.77
N LYS A 109 28.01 7.50 -11.81
CA LYS A 109 29.04 6.49 -11.99
C LYS A 109 28.60 5.40 -12.97
N PHE A 110 27.33 4.99 -12.90
CA PHE A 110 26.79 3.89 -13.70
C PHE A 110 25.91 4.34 -14.86
N LYS A 111 25.71 5.66 -15.05
CA LYS A 111 25.06 6.29 -16.22
C LYS A 111 23.58 5.92 -16.45
N TYR A 112 22.86 5.42 -15.45
CA TYR A 112 21.41 5.23 -15.54
C TYR A 112 20.63 6.48 -15.11
N LYS A 113 19.37 6.56 -15.51
CA LYS A 113 18.39 7.51 -14.95
C LYS A 113 17.65 6.89 -13.77
N THR A 114 17.24 7.72 -12.84
CA THR A 114 16.57 7.27 -11.62
C THR A 114 15.10 7.71 -11.61
N LEU A 115 14.21 6.77 -11.31
CA LEU A 115 12.79 7.01 -11.08
C LEU A 115 12.44 6.56 -9.66
N PHE A 116 12.07 7.51 -8.80
CA PHE A 116 11.59 7.19 -7.45
C PHE A 116 10.07 7.13 -7.43
N GLU A 117 9.52 5.96 -7.13
CA GLU A 117 8.09 5.73 -6.92
C GLU A 117 7.77 5.86 -5.43
N VAL A 118 7.23 7.01 -5.01
CA VAL A 118 6.94 7.30 -3.60
C VAL A 118 5.55 6.78 -3.22
N ASN A 119 5.48 5.55 -2.70
CA ASN A 119 4.24 4.98 -2.17
C ASN A 119 4.07 5.16 -0.65
N GLY A 120 5.16 5.48 0.04
CA GLY A 120 5.22 5.74 1.47
C GLY A 120 6.59 6.27 1.86
N LEU A 121 6.64 6.99 2.95
CA LEU A 121 7.88 7.57 3.48
C LEU A 121 8.15 6.99 4.88
N PRO A 122 9.25 6.22 5.04
CA PRO A 122 9.59 5.56 6.29
C PRO A 122 9.65 6.50 7.50
N SER A 123 10.08 7.75 7.36
CA SER A 123 10.10 8.72 8.47
C SER A 123 8.72 8.99 9.08
N ILE A 124 7.65 8.83 8.28
CA ILE A 124 6.26 8.96 8.74
C ILE A 124 5.70 7.60 9.14
N GLU A 125 5.92 6.55 8.36
CA GLU A 125 5.24 5.26 8.53
C GLU A 125 5.84 4.37 9.63
N LEU A 126 7.16 4.44 9.85
CA LEU A 126 7.83 3.52 10.79
C LEU A 126 7.34 3.65 12.23
N LYS A 127 6.97 4.83 12.69
CA LYS A 127 6.43 5.02 14.05
C LYS A 127 5.12 4.25 14.30
N TYR A 128 4.31 4.02 13.26
CA TYR A 128 3.09 3.19 13.37
C TYR A 128 3.41 1.71 13.42
N HIS A 129 4.50 1.30 12.77
CA HIS A 129 4.96 -0.09 12.80
C HIS A 129 5.80 -0.39 14.05
N TYR A 130 6.57 0.57 14.50
CA TYR A 130 7.53 0.46 15.61
C TYR A 130 7.39 1.68 16.54
N PRO A 131 6.38 1.72 17.44
CA PRO A 131 6.10 2.90 18.27
C PRO A 131 7.22 3.30 19.25
N GLY A 132 8.23 2.45 19.44
CA GLY A 132 9.40 2.73 20.28
C GLY A 132 10.65 3.15 19.52
N LEU A 133 10.52 3.51 18.23
CA LEU A 133 11.67 4.01 17.47
C LEU A 133 12.14 5.36 18.01
N ASP A 134 13.47 5.49 18.09
CA ASP A 134 14.14 6.71 18.50
C ASP A 134 13.85 7.86 17.51
N ALA A 135 13.58 9.05 18.04
CA ALA A 135 13.34 10.26 17.26
C ALA A 135 14.56 10.69 16.43
N GLU A 136 15.78 10.50 16.93
CA GLU A 136 17.01 10.79 16.20
C GLU A 136 17.15 9.89 14.96
N LEU A 137 16.81 8.60 15.09
CA LEU A 137 16.80 7.67 13.97
C LEU A 137 15.77 8.07 12.92
N LEU A 138 14.56 8.47 13.33
CA LEU A 138 13.54 8.97 12.40
C LEU A 138 13.98 10.24 11.68
N SER A 139 14.69 11.14 12.35
CA SER A 139 15.29 12.34 11.74
C SER A 139 16.32 11.98 10.67
N LYS A 140 17.24 11.07 10.96
CA LYS A 140 18.23 10.58 9.98
C LYS A 140 17.59 9.89 8.78
N ILE A 141 16.52 9.13 9.00
CA ILE A 141 15.73 8.51 7.92
C ILE A 141 15.10 9.61 7.05
N LYS A 142 14.54 10.65 7.66
CA LYS A 142 13.96 11.79 6.94
C LYS A 142 14.99 12.55 6.11
N GLU A 143 16.19 12.76 6.63
CA GLU A 143 17.29 13.37 5.89
C GLU A 143 17.66 12.54 4.64
N GLN A 144 17.72 11.20 4.77
CA GLN A 144 17.96 10.31 3.64
C GLN A 144 16.80 10.33 2.63
N GLU A 145 15.55 10.41 3.09
CA GLU A 145 14.39 10.59 2.19
C GLU A 145 14.52 11.86 1.37
N ILE A 146 14.77 12.99 2.02
CA ILE A 146 14.92 14.29 1.35
C ILE A 146 16.08 14.24 0.35
N ALA A 147 17.24 13.70 0.74
CA ALA A 147 18.37 13.54 -0.16
C ALA A 147 18.05 12.65 -1.37
N THR A 148 17.36 11.53 -1.16
CA THR A 148 16.95 10.61 -2.23
C THR A 148 15.99 11.29 -3.20
N LEU A 149 15.01 12.04 -2.69
CA LEU A 149 14.08 12.83 -3.50
C LEU A 149 14.81 13.85 -4.37
N HIS A 150 15.69 14.66 -3.78
CA HIS A 150 16.46 15.70 -4.51
C HIS A 150 17.43 15.13 -5.56
N LEU A 151 17.97 13.95 -5.32
CA LEU A 151 18.91 13.29 -6.24
C LEU A 151 18.23 12.50 -7.36
N SER A 152 16.93 12.23 -7.26
CA SER A 152 16.18 11.48 -8.29
C SER A 152 15.99 12.32 -9.54
N ASP A 153 16.08 11.69 -10.74
CA ASP A 153 15.86 12.38 -12.01
C ASP A 153 14.36 12.61 -12.26
N ALA A 154 13.51 11.70 -11.80
CA ALA A 154 12.06 11.82 -11.84
C ALA A 154 11.43 11.17 -10.61
N ILE A 155 10.26 11.67 -10.20
CA ILE A 155 9.50 11.17 -9.06
C ILE A 155 8.05 10.92 -9.51
N ILE A 156 7.51 9.76 -9.15
CA ILE A 156 6.08 9.50 -9.26
C ILE A 156 5.49 9.24 -7.88
N CYS A 157 4.24 9.68 -7.68
CA CYS A 157 3.54 9.51 -6.41
C CYS A 157 2.05 9.26 -6.63
N PRO A 158 1.32 8.64 -5.66
CA PRO A 158 -0.01 8.13 -5.87
C PRO A 158 -1.14 9.17 -5.72
N SER A 159 -0.86 10.38 -5.24
CA SER A 159 -1.89 11.39 -4.97
C SER A 159 -1.36 12.81 -5.04
N HIS A 160 -2.24 13.78 -5.24
CA HIS A 160 -1.90 15.19 -5.15
C HIS A 160 -1.47 15.58 -3.73
N VAL A 161 -2.06 14.98 -2.70
CA VAL A 161 -1.62 15.17 -1.30
C VAL A 161 -0.14 14.79 -1.16
N THR A 162 0.28 13.64 -1.71
CA THR A 162 1.68 13.22 -1.67
C THR A 162 2.59 14.18 -2.43
N ARG A 163 2.17 14.66 -3.60
CA ARG A 163 2.92 15.65 -4.36
C ARG A 163 3.13 16.95 -3.58
N GLU A 164 2.08 17.47 -2.94
CA GLU A 164 2.16 18.70 -2.14
C GLU A 164 3.08 18.51 -0.93
N TYR A 165 3.04 17.34 -0.29
CA TYR A 165 3.98 17.03 0.78
C TYR A 165 5.44 17.00 0.28
N ILE A 166 5.72 16.32 -0.84
CA ILE A 166 7.06 16.29 -1.44
C ILE A 166 7.53 17.71 -1.80
N ALA A 167 6.66 18.52 -2.38
CA ALA A 167 6.96 19.91 -2.70
C ALA A 167 7.29 20.74 -1.44
N SER A 168 6.60 20.48 -0.31
CA SER A 168 6.89 21.14 0.97
C SER A 168 8.27 20.81 1.54
N LEU A 169 8.93 19.77 1.04
CA LEU A 169 10.31 19.39 1.36
C LEU A 169 11.35 20.13 0.47
N GLY A 170 10.92 21.09 -0.32
CA GLY A 170 11.79 21.94 -1.15
C GLY A 170 12.00 21.44 -2.59
N LEU A 171 11.22 20.47 -3.07
CA LEU A 171 11.33 19.99 -4.45
C LEU A 171 10.43 20.79 -5.39
N ASP A 172 10.88 20.96 -6.65
CA ASP A 172 10.04 21.51 -7.71
C ASP A 172 8.89 20.51 -8.03
N ARG A 173 7.66 20.99 -7.96
CA ARG A 173 6.44 20.20 -8.32
C ARG A 173 6.50 19.61 -9.72
N LYS A 174 7.23 20.24 -10.65
CA LYS A 174 7.38 19.76 -12.03
C LYS A 174 8.15 18.43 -12.12
N LEU A 175 8.97 18.11 -11.13
CA LEU A 175 9.70 16.84 -11.04
C LEU A 175 8.84 15.70 -10.50
N VAL A 176 7.64 16.00 -9.97
CA VAL A 176 6.75 15.04 -9.32
C VAL A 176 5.49 14.84 -10.14
N THR A 177 5.37 13.68 -10.75
CA THR A 177 4.18 13.28 -11.52
C THR A 177 3.24 12.47 -10.62
N VAL A 178 1.95 12.85 -10.59
CA VAL A 178 0.92 12.07 -9.90
C VAL A 178 0.43 10.97 -10.82
N ILE A 179 0.61 9.73 -10.39
CA ILE A 179 0.07 8.53 -11.04
C ILE A 179 -0.71 7.76 -9.97
N PRO A 180 -2.04 7.90 -9.90
CA PRO A 180 -2.86 7.17 -8.95
C PRO A 180 -2.76 5.66 -9.14
N ASN A 181 -3.02 4.90 -8.08
CA ASN A 181 -3.24 3.47 -8.23
C ASN A 181 -4.43 3.20 -9.16
N GLY A 182 -4.40 2.07 -9.83
CA GLY A 182 -5.50 1.57 -10.66
C GLY A 182 -6.10 0.29 -10.12
N VAL A 183 -7.15 -0.15 -10.77
CA VAL A 183 -7.78 -1.46 -10.61
C VAL A 183 -8.11 -2.02 -12.00
N SER A 184 -7.97 -3.34 -12.19
CA SER A 184 -8.42 -3.99 -13.43
C SER A 184 -9.93 -4.19 -13.38
N PRO A 185 -10.74 -3.49 -14.20
CA PRO A 185 -12.18 -3.67 -14.19
C PRO A 185 -12.62 -5.10 -14.53
N SER A 186 -11.83 -5.84 -15.31
CA SER A 186 -12.06 -7.25 -15.63
C SER A 186 -12.05 -8.16 -14.40
N ASP A 187 -11.30 -7.80 -13.36
CA ASP A 187 -11.17 -8.60 -12.15
C ASP A 187 -12.35 -8.34 -11.19
N PHE A 188 -13.03 -7.19 -11.35
CA PHE A 188 -14.13 -6.74 -10.50
C PHE A 188 -15.38 -6.49 -11.35
N SER A 189 -16.19 -7.52 -11.57
CA SER A 189 -17.45 -7.34 -12.28
C SER A 189 -18.54 -6.86 -11.33
N PRO A 190 -19.26 -5.76 -11.67
CA PRO A 190 -20.42 -5.34 -10.91
C PRO A 190 -21.44 -6.49 -10.86
N SER A 191 -21.89 -6.86 -9.68
CA SER A 191 -22.92 -7.86 -9.48
C SER A 191 -24.12 -7.25 -8.76
N PRO A 192 -25.35 -7.72 -9.01
CA PRO A 192 -26.53 -7.26 -8.28
C PRO A 192 -26.28 -7.30 -6.77
N LEU A 193 -26.91 -6.39 -6.04
CA LEU A 193 -26.90 -6.47 -4.58
C LEU A 193 -27.55 -7.81 -4.17
N PRO A 194 -27.02 -8.47 -3.13
CA PRO A 194 -27.56 -9.73 -2.67
C PRO A 194 -29.04 -9.58 -2.28
N THR A 195 -29.95 -10.07 -3.12
CA THR A 195 -31.39 -10.06 -2.88
C THR A 195 -31.76 -11.25 -1.99
N ARG A 196 -31.72 -11.07 -0.70
CA ARG A 196 -32.23 -12.04 0.27
C ARG A 196 -33.19 -11.32 1.22
N GLU A 197 -34.46 -11.61 1.12
CA GLU A 197 -35.45 -11.21 2.11
C GLU A 197 -35.00 -11.68 3.50
N ASN A 198 -35.06 -10.83 4.51
CA ASN A 198 -34.70 -11.12 5.90
C ASN A 198 -33.19 -11.41 6.19
N ARG A 199 -32.27 -11.04 5.29
CA ARG A 199 -30.83 -11.15 5.55
C ARG A 199 -30.31 -9.98 6.40
N ILE A 200 -29.43 -10.28 7.35
CA ILE A 200 -28.67 -9.24 8.06
C ILE A 200 -27.63 -8.64 7.08
N PRO A 201 -27.66 -7.31 6.84
CA PRO A 201 -26.68 -6.67 5.95
C PRO A 201 -25.24 -6.81 6.44
N VAL A 202 -24.32 -6.93 5.48
CA VAL A 202 -22.89 -7.08 5.73
C VAL A 202 -22.16 -5.78 5.36
N LEU A 203 -21.52 -5.18 6.35
CA LEU A 203 -20.52 -4.14 6.18
C LEU A 203 -19.16 -4.83 5.98
N LEU A 204 -18.45 -4.54 4.89
CA LEU A 204 -17.17 -5.17 4.58
C LEU A 204 -16.02 -4.17 4.64
N TYR A 205 -14.97 -4.54 5.36
CA TYR A 205 -13.66 -3.91 5.28
C TYR A 205 -12.62 -4.91 4.78
N ILE A 206 -11.84 -4.55 3.77
CA ILE A 206 -10.68 -5.32 3.30
C ILE A 206 -9.41 -4.47 3.41
N GLY A 207 -8.34 -5.03 3.98
CA GLY A 207 -7.03 -4.38 4.05
C GLY A 207 -6.22 -4.72 5.29
N THR A 208 -5.09 -4.04 5.46
CA THR A 208 -4.27 -4.20 6.66
C THR A 208 -5.00 -3.71 7.90
N LEU A 209 -4.70 -4.32 9.05
CA LEU A 209 -5.27 -3.91 10.36
C LEU A 209 -4.40 -2.85 11.03
N ALA A 210 -3.75 -2.00 10.24
CA ALA A 210 -2.87 -0.94 10.74
C ALA A 210 -3.70 0.22 11.34
N ASP A 211 -3.12 0.91 12.31
CA ASP A 211 -3.81 1.94 13.11
C ASP A 211 -4.36 3.09 12.22
N TRP A 212 -3.67 3.44 11.13
CA TRP A 212 -4.14 4.47 10.18
C TRP A 212 -5.38 4.06 9.36
N GLN A 213 -5.79 2.81 9.43
CA GLN A 213 -6.97 2.32 8.71
C GLN A 213 -8.29 2.65 9.42
N GLY A 214 -8.25 3.14 10.69
CA GLY A 214 -9.42 3.61 11.41
C GLY A 214 -10.45 2.54 11.80
N LEU A 215 -10.04 1.27 11.87
CA LEU A 215 -10.93 0.18 12.27
C LEU A 215 -11.51 0.36 13.68
N ASP A 216 -10.76 1.02 14.56
CA ASP A 216 -11.22 1.36 15.91
C ASP A 216 -12.39 2.34 15.88
N ILE A 217 -12.43 3.28 14.94
CA ILE A 217 -13.54 4.22 14.73
C ILE A 217 -14.78 3.46 14.28
N LEU A 218 -14.63 2.57 13.30
CA LEU A 218 -15.73 1.76 12.77
C LEU A 218 -16.34 0.85 13.85
N ILE A 219 -15.49 0.17 14.65
CA ILE A 219 -15.94 -0.68 15.74
C ILE A 219 -16.65 0.14 16.84
N LYS A 220 -16.17 1.34 17.16
CA LYS A 220 -16.82 2.24 18.13
C LYS A 220 -18.18 2.76 17.65
N ALA A 221 -18.36 2.95 16.35
CA ALA A 221 -19.62 3.40 15.78
C ALA A 221 -20.68 2.28 15.73
N LEU A 222 -20.26 1.01 15.73
CA LEU A 222 -21.16 -0.12 15.51
C LEU A 222 -22.31 -0.24 16.55
N PRO A 223 -22.13 -0.02 17.87
CA PRO A 223 -23.24 -0.04 18.83
C PRO A 223 -24.37 0.91 18.42
N LYS A 224 -24.03 2.15 18.03
CA LYS A 224 -25.03 3.14 17.59
C LYS A 224 -25.74 2.71 16.30
N ILE A 225 -25.05 2.04 15.39
CA ILE A 225 -25.67 1.50 14.17
C ILE A 225 -26.68 0.40 14.55
N LEU A 226 -26.32 -0.47 15.50
CA LEU A 226 -27.15 -1.60 15.96
C LEU A 226 -28.42 -1.17 16.68
N GLU A 227 -28.48 0.06 17.24
CA GLU A 227 -29.71 0.64 17.77
C GLU A 227 -30.79 0.81 16.69
N HIS A 228 -30.39 1.00 15.43
CA HIS A 228 -31.28 1.28 14.32
C HIS A 228 -31.44 0.11 13.35
N LYS A 229 -30.37 -0.68 13.13
CA LYS A 229 -30.36 -1.77 12.15
C LYS A 229 -29.40 -2.88 12.56
N GLN A 230 -29.91 -4.10 12.53
CA GLN A 230 -29.04 -5.28 12.67
C GLN A 230 -28.10 -5.38 11.48
N VAL A 231 -26.78 -5.40 11.74
CA VAL A 231 -25.73 -5.53 10.73
C VAL A 231 -24.64 -6.47 11.21
N LYS A 232 -23.89 -7.04 10.27
CA LYS A 232 -22.63 -7.77 10.51
C LYS A 232 -21.48 -6.96 9.93
N LEU A 233 -20.39 -6.81 10.70
CA LEU A 233 -19.14 -6.23 10.23
C LEU A 233 -18.15 -7.36 9.95
N GLN A 234 -17.76 -7.49 8.69
CA GLN A 234 -16.72 -8.42 8.24
C GLN A 234 -15.42 -7.65 7.98
N ILE A 235 -14.36 -8.01 8.70
CA ILE A 235 -13.03 -7.42 8.57
C ILE A 235 -12.11 -8.50 8.01
N VAL A 236 -11.60 -8.32 6.80
CA VAL A 236 -10.69 -9.28 6.15
C VAL A 236 -9.33 -8.63 5.94
N GLY A 237 -8.27 -9.21 6.52
CA GLY A 237 -6.97 -8.68 6.26
C GLY A 237 -5.84 -9.11 7.17
N ARG A 238 -4.64 -8.60 6.86
CA ARG A 238 -3.43 -8.89 7.59
C ARG A 238 -3.19 -7.85 8.68
N GLY A 239 -2.85 -8.32 9.87
CA GLY A 239 -2.44 -7.50 11.00
C GLY A 239 -1.45 -8.21 11.88
N ARG A 240 -0.61 -7.45 12.59
CA ARG A 240 0.28 -7.99 13.63
C ARG A 240 -0.56 -8.49 14.82
N SER A 241 -0.02 -9.43 15.58
CA SER A 241 -0.70 -9.98 16.77
C SER A 241 -1.18 -8.89 17.73
N ARG A 242 -0.40 -7.81 17.91
CA ARG A 242 -0.80 -6.65 18.73
C ARG A 242 -2.09 -6.01 18.21
N GLN A 243 -2.17 -5.72 16.91
CA GLN A 243 -3.33 -5.07 16.30
C GLN A 243 -4.58 -5.95 16.41
N ARG A 244 -4.46 -7.25 16.11
CA ARG A 244 -5.57 -8.20 16.28
C ARG A 244 -6.05 -8.26 17.74
N LYS A 245 -5.11 -8.33 18.71
CA LYS A 245 -5.44 -8.33 20.14
C LYS A 245 -6.16 -7.05 20.57
N MET A 246 -5.73 -5.88 20.06
CA MET A 246 -6.37 -4.60 20.37
C MET A 246 -7.82 -4.55 19.84
N LEU A 247 -8.04 -4.92 18.60
CA LEU A 247 -9.38 -4.96 18.00
C LEU A 247 -10.29 -5.98 18.74
N ALA A 248 -9.78 -7.18 19.01
CA ALA A 248 -10.52 -8.20 19.74
C ALA A 248 -10.89 -7.76 21.19
N LYS A 249 -9.98 -7.02 21.86
CA LYS A 249 -10.27 -6.44 23.18
C LYS A 249 -11.38 -5.39 23.10
N GLN A 250 -11.36 -4.54 22.07
CA GLN A 250 -12.37 -3.51 21.86
C GLN A 250 -13.74 -4.12 21.53
N ILE A 251 -13.79 -5.13 20.65
CA ILE A 251 -15.02 -5.87 20.32
C ILE A 251 -15.65 -6.45 21.57
N ARG A 252 -14.87 -7.15 22.41
CA ARG A 252 -15.36 -7.72 23.69
C ARG A 252 -15.84 -6.63 24.66
N LYS A 253 -15.08 -5.53 24.78
CA LYS A 253 -15.47 -4.43 25.67
C LYS A 253 -16.82 -3.82 25.30
N LEU A 254 -17.20 -3.87 24.03
CA LEU A 254 -18.44 -3.30 23.50
C LEU A 254 -19.54 -4.37 23.31
N GLY A 255 -19.30 -5.65 23.65
CA GLY A 255 -20.28 -6.72 23.49
C GLY A 255 -20.63 -7.03 22.04
N LEU A 256 -19.65 -6.92 21.13
CA LEU A 256 -19.88 -6.99 19.66
C LEU A 256 -19.44 -8.33 19.03
N GLU A 257 -19.15 -9.36 19.83
CA GLU A 257 -18.63 -10.65 19.35
C GLU A 257 -19.53 -11.32 18.31
N GLU A 258 -20.84 -11.18 18.47
CA GLU A 258 -21.83 -11.74 17.53
C GLU A 258 -21.99 -10.88 16.25
N HIS A 259 -21.47 -9.64 16.25
CA HIS A 259 -21.64 -8.68 15.16
C HIS A 259 -20.39 -8.46 14.33
N VAL A 260 -19.21 -8.81 14.84
CA VAL A 260 -17.92 -8.53 14.18
C VAL A 260 -17.14 -9.82 13.94
N LEU A 261 -16.83 -10.08 12.67
CA LEU A 261 -16.00 -11.20 12.24
C LEU A 261 -14.65 -10.68 11.71
N ILE A 262 -13.55 -11.08 12.34
CA ILE A 262 -12.18 -10.76 11.85
C ILE A 262 -11.58 -12.01 11.22
N GLN A 263 -11.29 -11.93 9.92
CA GLN A 263 -10.71 -13.01 9.12
C GLN A 263 -9.26 -12.69 8.69
N PRO A 264 -8.42 -13.70 8.42
CA PRO A 264 -7.12 -13.52 7.82
C PRO A 264 -7.23 -12.90 6.42
N ALA A 265 -6.11 -12.38 5.91
CA ALA A 265 -6.03 -11.97 4.51
C ALA A 265 -6.24 -13.19 3.60
N VAL A 266 -6.89 -12.95 2.48
CA VAL A 266 -7.11 -13.93 1.40
C VAL A 266 -6.25 -13.59 0.19
N PRO A 267 -6.01 -14.53 -0.73
CA PRO A 267 -5.42 -14.27 -2.04
C PRO A 267 -6.23 -13.21 -2.82
N HIS A 268 -5.55 -12.41 -3.65
CA HIS A 268 -6.17 -11.27 -4.35
C HIS A 268 -7.35 -11.70 -5.23
N HIS A 269 -7.28 -12.86 -5.88
CA HIS A 269 -8.36 -13.38 -6.74
C HIS A 269 -9.67 -13.73 -6.00
N GLU A 270 -9.64 -13.85 -4.67
CA GLU A 270 -10.82 -14.07 -3.84
C GLU A 270 -11.50 -12.74 -3.40
N ILE A 271 -10.79 -11.61 -3.51
CA ILE A 271 -11.30 -10.30 -3.09
C ILE A 271 -12.57 -9.90 -3.84
N PRO A 272 -12.69 -10.07 -5.17
CA PRO A 272 -13.90 -9.73 -5.90
C PRO A 272 -15.13 -10.44 -5.37
N GLN A 273 -15.02 -11.74 -5.02
CA GLN A 273 -16.11 -12.51 -4.46
C GLN A 273 -16.53 -12.02 -3.07
N LEU A 274 -15.56 -11.65 -2.22
CA LEU A 274 -15.87 -11.07 -0.91
C LEU A 274 -16.62 -9.75 -1.05
N ILE A 275 -16.16 -8.88 -1.95
CA ILE A 275 -16.80 -7.59 -2.22
C ILE A 275 -18.21 -7.81 -2.77
N SER A 276 -18.41 -8.75 -3.71
CA SER A 276 -19.72 -9.03 -4.29
C SER A 276 -20.76 -9.54 -3.29
N ASN A 277 -20.31 -10.16 -2.20
CA ASN A 277 -21.17 -10.66 -1.13
C ASN A 277 -21.52 -9.60 -0.06
N ALA A 278 -20.88 -8.42 -0.10
CA ALA A 278 -21.14 -7.33 0.81
C ALA A 278 -22.32 -6.46 0.37
N ASP A 279 -22.99 -5.84 1.31
CA ASP A 279 -24.02 -4.83 1.04
C ASP A 279 -23.43 -3.44 0.96
N ILE A 280 -22.45 -3.13 1.84
CA ILE A 280 -21.75 -1.86 1.90
C ILE A 280 -20.27 -2.15 2.16
N CYS A 281 -19.40 -1.52 1.40
CA CYS A 281 -17.96 -1.55 1.61
C CYS A 281 -17.51 -0.29 2.37
N VAL A 282 -16.64 -0.45 3.36
CA VAL A 282 -16.25 0.64 4.26
C VAL A 282 -14.74 0.90 4.22
N ALA A 283 -14.36 2.17 4.04
CA ALA A 283 -12.98 2.64 4.10
C ALA A 283 -12.82 3.71 5.20
N PRO A 284 -12.72 3.30 6.49
CA PRO A 284 -12.82 4.20 7.64
C PRO A 284 -11.47 4.85 8.01
N LEU A 285 -10.70 5.30 7.02
CA LEU A 285 -9.35 5.83 7.21
C LEU A 285 -9.29 6.85 8.36
N GLY A 286 -8.33 6.67 9.28
CA GLY A 286 -8.15 7.54 10.44
C GLY A 286 -7.38 8.83 10.12
N LEU A 287 -7.64 9.90 10.89
CA LEU A 287 -6.87 11.14 10.85
C LEU A 287 -5.49 10.92 11.47
N ASN A 288 -4.48 10.90 10.64
CA ASN A 288 -3.07 10.79 11.03
C ASN A 288 -2.18 11.35 9.92
N ASP A 289 -0.92 11.61 10.22
CA ASP A 289 0.01 12.23 9.27
C ASP A 289 0.29 11.38 8.03
N ARG A 290 0.19 10.06 8.13
CA ARG A 290 0.30 9.18 6.96
C ARG A 290 -0.83 9.43 5.96
N ASN A 291 -2.07 9.59 6.42
CA ASN A 291 -3.22 9.80 5.55
C ASN A 291 -3.45 11.26 5.16
N VAL A 292 -3.09 12.21 6.04
CA VAL A 292 -3.40 13.65 5.85
C VAL A 292 -2.21 14.41 5.28
N THR A 293 -0.98 14.09 5.72
CA THR A 293 0.24 14.81 5.36
C THR A 293 0.98 14.12 4.22
N GLN A 294 1.38 12.85 4.42
CA GLN A 294 2.08 12.08 3.39
C GLN A 294 1.21 11.81 2.18
N GLY A 295 -0.05 11.46 2.40
CA GLY A 295 -0.97 11.04 1.35
C GLY A 295 -0.84 9.57 0.95
N ALA A 296 -1.78 9.13 0.16
CA ALA A 296 -1.87 7.78 -0.40
C ALA A 296 -2.97 7.72 -1.49
N CYS A 297 -3.00 6.63 -2.24
CA CYS A 297 -4.14 6.26 -3.07
C CYS A 297 -4.67 4.89 -2.59
N PRO A 298 -5.77 4.85 -1.83
CA PRO A 298 -6.27 3.62 -1.21
C PRO A 298 -6.90 2.68 -2.25
N ILE A 299 -6.18 1.63 -2.65
CA ILE A 299 -6.61 0.65 -3.69
C ILE A 299 -7.99 0.07 -3.35
N LYS A 300 -8.29 -0.24 -2.09
CA LYS A 300 -9.59 -0.78 -1.66
C LYS A 300 -10.79 0.08 -2.10
N VAL A 301 -10.62 1.41 -2.12
CA VAL A 301 -11.68 2.33 -2.58
C VAL A 301 -11.96 2.11 -4.06
N LEU A 302 -10.90 1.96 -4.86
CA LEU A 302 -11.00 1.67 -6.29
C LEU A 302 -11.61 0.29 -6.55
N GLU A 303 -11.22 -0.74 -5.78
CA GLU A 303 -11.76 -2.09 -5.86
C GLU A 303 -13.27 -2.12 -5.53
N TYR A 304 -13.69 -1.41 -4.48
CA TYR A 304 -15.10 -1.31 -4.08
C TYR A 304 -15.96 -0.62 -5.17
N MET A 305 -15.43 0.48 -5.73
CA MET A 305 -16.08 1.20 -6.82
C MET A 305 -16.15 0.36 -8.10
N ALA A 306 -15.05 -0.32 -8.47
CA ALA A 306 -15.00 -1.20 -9.64
C ALA A 306 -15.99 -2.37 -9.54
N ALA A 307 -16.20 -2.92 -8.34
CA ALA A 307 -17.20 -3.95 -8.07
C ALA A 307 -18.64 -3.42 -7.99
N GLY A 308 -18.86 -2.12 -8.16
CA GLY A 308 -20.19 -1.48 -8.09
C GLY A 308 -20.86 -1.62 -6.72
N ARG A 309 -20.08 -1.63 -5.64
CA ARG A 309 -20.63 -1.73 -4.27
C ARG A 309 -20.84 -0.36 -3.65
N PRO A 310 -21.94 -0.16 -2.89
CA PRO A 310 -22.11 1.03 -2.07
C PRO A 310 -20.88 1.27 -1.20
N LEU A 311 -20.30 2.45 -1.30
CA LEU A 311 -19.08 2.84 -0.60
C LEU A 311 -19.40 3.83 0.52
N LEU A 312 -18.90 3.54 1.71
CA LEU A 312 -18.86 4.47 2.83
C LEU A 312 -17.40 4.73 3.21
N ALA A 313 -16.90 5.95 3.04
CA ALA A 313 -15.50 6.29 3.25
C ALA A 313 -15.29 7.54 4.09
N SER A 314 -14.12 7.65 4.72
CA SER A 314 -13.75 8.85 5.48
C SER A 314 -13.58 10.05 4.55
N ASN A 315 -14.15 11.17 4.94
CA ASN A 315 -14.04 12.43 4.23
C ASN A 315 -12.64 13.04 4.42
N MET A 316 -11.71 12.63 3.58
CA MET A 316 -10.29 12.99 3.62
C MET A 316 -9.80 13.41 2.24
N PRO A 317 -8.77 14.29 2.14
CA PRO A 317 -8.25 14.73 0.85
C PRO A 317 -7.91 13.58 -0.10
N ILE A 318 -7.22 12.53 0.37
CA ILE A 318 -6.85 11.34 -0.44
C ILE A 318 -8.06 10.52 -0.93
N VAL A 319 -9.19 10.59 -0.25
CA VAL A 319 -10.43 9.93 -0.66
C VAL A 319 -11.20 10.80 -1.65
N ARG A 320 -11.23 12.11 -1.41
CA ARG A 320 -11.87 13.08 -2.33
C ARG A 320 -11.22 13.15 -3.71
N GLU A 321 -9.95 12.75 -3.83
CA GLU A 321 -9.30 12.59 -5.14
C GLU A 321 -9.90 11.45 -5.97
N LEU A 322 -10.57 10.49 -5.33
CA LEU A 322 -11.10 9.27 -5.95
C LEU A 322 -12.63 9.22 -5.98
N VAL A 323 -13.30 9.79 -4.97
CA VAL A 323 -14.73 9.61 -4.69
C VAL A 323 -15.44 10.95 -4.78
N ARG A 324 -16.42 11.04 -5.67
CA ARG A 324 -17.40 12.15 -5.70
C ARG A 324 -18.51 11.82 -4.72
N GLU A 325 -18.67 12.66 -3.70
CA GLU A 325 -19.70 12.52 -2.68
C GLU A 325 -21.09 12.48 -3.32
N ASP A 326 -21.97 11.63 -2.80
CA ASP A 326 -23.34 11.38 -3.26
C ASP A 326 -23.48 10.79 -4.68
N ILE A 327 -22.35 10.56 -5.40
CA ILE A 327 -22.35 9.97 -6.73
C ILE A 327 -21.65 8.59 -6.70
N ASP A 328 -20.42 8.54 -6.23
CA ASP A 328 -19.61 7.33 -6.20
C ASP A 328 -19.65 6.64 -4.82
N GLY A 329 -20.09 7.36 -3.78
CA GLY A 329 -20.19 6.88 -2.41
C GLY A 329 -20.56 7.97 -1.42
N LEU A 330 -20.74 7.59 -0.16
CA LEU A 330 -21.00 8.53 0.94
C LEU A 330 -19.72 8.76 1.75
N LEU A 331 -19.47 10.01 2.10
CA LEU A 331 -18.33 10.41 2.89
C LEU A 331 -18.75 10.81 4.31
N PHE A 332 -18.06 10.31 5.32
CA PHE A 332 -18.31 10.66 6.72
C PHE A 332 -17.09 11.32 7.37
N SER A 333 -17.35 12.18 8.37
CA SER A 333 -16.26 12.78 9.16
C SER A 333 -15.50 11.70 9.93
N PRO A 334 -14.16 11.64 9.81
CA PRO A 334 -13.35 10.62 10.47
C PRO A 334 -13.06 10.92 11.96
N ASN A 335 -13.90 11.71 12.65
CA ASN A 335 -13.76 12.14 14.06
C ASN A 335 -14.42 11.18 15.03
#